data_1624bd115e0f2564c82831b4f41b6530
#
_entry.id   1624bd115e0f2564c82831b4f41b6530
#
_cell.length_a   1.000
_cell.length_b   1.000
_cell.length_c   1.000
_cell.angle_alpha   90.00
_cell.angle_beta   90.00
_cell.angle_gamma   90.00
#
_symmetry.space_group_name_H-M   'P 1'
#
loop_
_entity.id
_entity.type
_entity.pdbx_description
1 polymer ?
#
loop_
_entity_poly.entity_id
_entity_poly.type
_entity_poly.pdbx_seq_one_letter_code
_entity_poly.pdbx_strand_id
1 'polypeptide(L)'
;MIATAAVYLALSATLFGPVDAHGARVEHVTVRSQAVDRELGVSVVVPARTKPRGERPLLVFLHGRGGSDETFIGNEAVFEGLEKMGRKAPIIAFPDGGDHSYWHDRREGDWGSYVMREVIPQVERRFGTDPHRVAIGGISMGGFGAYDLALLHPHRFCAVGGHSPALWFEGGETAPGAFDGVADFNRNDVVGMVRGNPDAFDGMRVWNDYGDADPFRVYDEGFVGHLRADGADLSAHTWSGGHDGAYWTRHWPAYLRFYANALASC
;
A
#
# COMPACT_ATOMS: atom_id res chain seq x y z
N MET A 1 -26.45 -50.68 24.22
CA MET A 1 -25.12 -50.20 23.82
C MET A 1 -25.30 -48.77 23.29
N ILE A 2 -24.94 -47.77 24.13
CA ILE A 2 -25.08 -46.35 23.79
C ILE A 2 -23.67 -45.88 23.40
N ALA A 3 -23.47 -45.52 22.15
CA ALA A 3 -22.21 -45.01 21.64
C ALA A 3 -22.11 -43.49 21.94
N THR A 4 -21.21 -43.13 22.80
CA THR A 4 -20.85 -41.72 23.12
C THR A 4 -19.94 -41.18 22.02
N ALA A 5 -20.43 -40.27 21.21
CA ALA A 5 -19.61 -39.52 20.25
C ALA A 5 -18.83 -38.43 20.98
N ALA A 6 -17.51 -38.57 21.01
CA ALA A 6 -16.61 -37.52 21.49
C ALA A 6 -16.47 -36.46 20.42
N VAL A 7 -16.96 -35.26 20.73
CA VAL A 7 -16.72 -34.07 19.91
C VAL A 7 -15.32 -33.53 20.23
N TYR A 8 -14.38 -33.70 19.32
CA TYR A 8 -13.09 -33.05 19.38
C TYR A 8 -13.24 -31.56 18.98
N LEU A 9 -13.26 -30.70 19.97
CA LEU A 9 -13.03 -29.28 19.74
C LEU A 9 -11.54 -29.08 19.36
N ALA A 10 -11.28 -28.84 18.08
CA ALA A 10 -9.98 -28.40 17.64
C ALA A 10 -9.77 -26.95 18.15
N LEU A 11 -9.03 -26.78 19.22
CA LEU A 11 -8.47 -25.48 19.59
C LEU A 11 -7.49 -25.10 18.49
N SER A 12 -7.90 -24.15 17.64
CA SER A 12 -6.98 -23.45 16.74
C SER A 12 -6.06 -22.61 17.61
N ALA A 13 -4.88 -23.14 17.90
CA ALA A 13 -3.79 -22.36 18.48
C ALA A 13 -3.43 -21.29 17.44
N THR A 14 -3.83 -20.06 17.65
CA THR A 14 -3.28 -18.88 16.98
C THR A 14 -1.83 -18.80 17.38
N LEU A 15 -0.93 -19.28 16.52
CA LEU A 15 0.50 -19.03 16.62
C LEU A 15 0.68 -17.51 16.42
N PHE A 16 0.79 -16.79 17.54
CA PHE A 16 1.19 -15.40 17.51
C PHE A 16 2.65 -15.36 17.04
N GLY A 17 2.92 -14.66 15.95
CA GLY A 17 4.28 -14.40 15.50
C GLY A 17 5.12 -13.69 16.59
N PRO A 18 6.44 -13.69 16.46
CA PRO A 18 7.31 -13.03 17.41
C PRO A 18 6.91 -11.55 17.56
N VAL A 19 6.91 -11.08 18.81
CA VAL A 19 6.70 -9.66 19.14
C VAL A 19 8.06 -8.97 18.97
N ASP A 20 8.11 -7.87 18.23
CA ASP A 20 9.33 -7.09 18.09
C ASP A 20 9.63 -6.21 19.31
N ALA A 21 10.76 -5.47 19.27
CA ALA A 21 11.21 -4.63 20.38
C ALA A 21 10.21 -3.49 20.71
N HIS A 22 9.32 -3.13 19.79
CA HIS A 22 8.28 -2.08 19.92
C HIS A 22 6.91 -2.65 20.28
N GLY A 23 6.85 -3.95 20.55
CA GLY A 23 5.63 -4.66 20.94
C GLY A 23 4.62 -4.90 19.82
N ALA A 24 4.95 -4.55 18.58
CA ALA A 24 4.15 -4.93 17.43
C ALA A 24 4.32 -6.42 17.09
N ARG A 25 3.33 -7.02 16.45
CA ARG A 25 3.41 -8.40 15.98
C ARG A 25 3.38 -8.41 14.47
N VAL A 26 4.24 -9.24 13.88
CA VAL A 26 4.21 -9.55 12.46
C VAL A 26 3.50 -10.88 12.28
N GLU A 27 2.45 -10.88 11.47
CA GLU A 27 1.75 -12.10 11.08
C GLU A 27 1.91 -12.30 9.58
N HIS A 28 2.35 -13.49 9.17
CA HIS A 28 2.43 -13.87 7.77
C HIS A 28 1.13 -14.55 7.35
N VAL A 29 0.54 -14.05 6.29
CA VAL A 29 -0.70 -14.56 5.70
C VAL A 29 -0.39 -15.05 4.31
N THR A 30 -0.77 -16.26 3.98
CA THR A 30 -0.71 -16.77 2.60
C THR A 30 -2.04 -16.49 1.91
N VAL A 31 -1.98 -15.83 0.77
CA VAL A 31 -3.11 -15.66 -0.15
C VAL A 31 -2.92 -16.59 -1.32
N ARG A 32 -3.84 -17.56 -1.47
CA ARG A 32 -3.93 -18.36 -2.69
C ARG A 32 -4.73 -17.58 -3.71
N SER A 33 -4.00 -16.79 -4.50
CA SER A 33 -4.59 -15.88 -5.46
C SER A 33 -5.10 -16.59 -6.70
N GLN A 34 -6.34 -16.31 -7.05
CA GLN A 34 -6.93 -16.69 -8.34
C GLN A 34 -6.60 -15.67 -9.42
N ALA A 35 -6.41 -14.40 -9.04
CA ALA A 35 -6.11 -13.31 -9.96
C ALA A 35 -4.74 -13.47 -10.63
N VAL A 36 -3.75 -14.01 -9.91
CA VAL A 36 -2.39 -14.20 -10.44
C VAL A 36 -1.95 -15.67 -10.47
N ASP A 37 -2.85 -16.60 -10.16
CA ASP A 37 -2.63 -18.08 -10.17
C ASP A 37 -1.39 -18.50 -9.36
N ARG A 38 -1.23 -17.94 -8.15
CA ARG A 38 -0.06 -18.18 -7.26
C ARG A 38 -0.46 -18.15 -5.80
N GLU A 39 0.37 -18.77 -4.96
CA GLU A 39 0.39 -18.51 -3.52
C GLU A 39 1.38 -17.36 -3.24
N LEU A 40 0.87 -16.31 -2.61
CA LEU A 40 1.64 -15.09 -2.31
C LEU A 40 1.59 -14.78 -0.82
N GLY A 41 2.70 -14.26 -0.30
CA GLY A 41 2.81 -13.77 1.06
C GLY A 41 2.14 -12.41 1.25
N VAL A 42 1.60 -12.21 2.43
CA VAL A 42 1.21 -10.89 2.94
C VAL A 42 1.70 -10.78 4.37
N SER A 43 2.68 -9.93 4.61
CA SER A 43 3.14 -9.63 5.96
C SER A 43 2.27 -8.54 6.57
N VAL A 44 1.67 -8.84 7.73
CA VAL A 44 0.75 -7.91 8.40
C VAL A 44 1.32 -7.50 9.75
N VAL A 45 1.58 -6.21 9.90
CA VAL A 45 2.05 -5.62 11.16
C VAL A 45 0.85 -5.16 11.98
N VAL A 46 0.68 -5.78 13.15
CA VAL A 46 -0.35 -5.42 14.13
C VAL A 46 0.30 -4.64 15.27
N PRO A 47 0.03 -3.33 15.41
CA PRO A 47 0.63 -2.51 16.47
C PRO A 47 0.30 -3.02 17.87
N ALA A 48 1.19 -2.75 18.85
CA ALA A 48 1.00 -3.12 20.25
C ALA A 48 -0.31 -2.60 20.85
N ARG A 49 -0.74 -1.41 20.41
CA ARG A 49 -1.98 -0.75 20.83
C ARG A 49 -2.88 -0.52 19.63
N THR A 50 -3.94 -1.30 19.53
CA THR A 50 -4.93 -1.17 18.44
C THR A 50 -6.29 -0.74 18.97
N LYS A 51 -7.17 -0.26 18.09
CA LYS A 51 -8.60 -0.11 18.36
C LYS A 51 -9.28 -1.48 18.47
N PRO A 52 -10.52 -1.56 18.98
CA PRO A 52 -11.33 -2.78 18.90
C PRO A 52 -11.48 -3.30 17.47
N ARG A 53 -11.77 -4.58 17.33
CA ARG A 53 -12.09 -5.17 16.01
C ARG A 53 -13.30 -4.45 15.42
N GLY A 54 -13.25 -4.19 14.11
CA GLY A 54 -14.26 -3.41 13.39
C GLY A 54 -14.02 -1.90 13.38
N GLU A 55 -13.07 -1.39 14.20
CA GLU A 55 -12.70 0.03 14.24
C GLU A 55 -11.23 0.29 13.84
N ARG A 56 -10.50 -0.76 13.50
CA ARG A 56 -9.06 -0.69 13.20
C ARG A 56 -8.83 -0.11 11.82
N PRO A 57 -8.08 0.98 11.68
CA PRO A 57 -7.71 1.48 10.36
C PRO A 57 -6.71 0.54 9.69
N LEU A 58 -6.76 0.47 8.36
CA LEU A 58 -5.87 -0.34 7.53
C LEU A 58 -5.05 0.57 6.61
N LEU A 59 -3.74 0.34 6.58
CA LEU A 59 -2.85 0.82 5.53
C LEU A 59 -2.38 -0.39 4.70
N VAL A 60 -2.64 -0.38 3.41
CA VAL A 60 -2.01 -1.30 2.47
C VAL A 60 -0.80 -0.59 1.87
N PHE A 61 0.39 -1.18 2.00
CA PHE A 61 1.60 -0.51 1.56
C PHE A 61 2.40 -1.41 0.60
N LEU A 62 2.54 -0.92 -0.62
CA LEU A 62 3.05 -1.66 -1.76
C LEU A 62 4.56 -1.47 -1.91
N HIS A 63 5.30 -2.57 -2.12
CA HIS A 63 6.74 -2.52 -2.31
C HIS A 63 7.14 -2.05 -3.72
N GLY A 64 8.37 -1.60 -3.87
CA GLY A 64 8.98 -1.26 -5.14
C GLY A 64 9.44 -2.49 -5.92
N ARG A 65 9.92 -2.28 -7.15
CA ARG A 65 10.44 -3.34 -8.01
C ARG A 65 11.53 -4.14 -7.30
N GLY A 66 11.48 -5.47 -7.44
CA GLY A 66 12.43 -6.38 -6.78
C GLY A 66 12.20 -6.59 -5.28
N GLY A 67 11.11 -6.03 -4.72
CA GLY A 67 10.71 -6.24 -3.32
C GLY A 67 9.82 -7.47 -3.13
N SER A 68 9.37 -7.63 -1.89
CA SER A 68 8.42 -8.67 -1.45
C SER A 68 7.61 -8.17 -0.27
N ASP A 69 6.73 -8.98 0.27
CA ASP A 69 5.98 -8.72 1.50
C ASP A 69 6.88 -8.52 2.74
N GLU A 70 8.14 -8.97 2.69
CA GLU A 70 9.11 -8.82 3.77
C GLU A 70 9.99 -7.56 3.66
N THR A 71 9.89 -6.80 2.55
CA THR A 71 10.76 -5.65 2.27
C THR A 71 10.85 -4.65 3.43
N PHE A 72 9.76 -4.44 4.15
CA PHE A 72 9.70 -3.43 5.21
C PHE A 72 9.73 -4.03 6.62
N ILE A 73 9.71 -5.36 6.77
CA ILE A 73 9.62 -6.04 8.07
C ILE A 73 10.91 -5.88 8.89
N GLY A 74 12.05 -5.69 8.26
CA GLY A 74 13.31 -5.38 8.93
C GLY A 74 13.57 -3.89 9.20
N ASN A 75 12.63 -3.00 8.83
CA ASN A 75 12.84 -1.55 8.97
C ASN A 75 12.33 -1.04 10.32
N GLU A 76 13.26 -0.79 11.25
CA GLU A 76 12.97 -0.32 12.61
C GLU A 76 12.12 0.97 12.63
N ALA A 77 12.31 1.88 11.66
CA ALA A 77 11.55 3.13 11.61
C ALA A 77 10.03 2.93 11.44
N VAL A 78 9.61 1.80 10.85
CA VAL A 78 8.19 1.42 10.75
C VAL A 78 7.65 1.12 12.15
N PHE A 79 8.32 0.26 12.89
CA PHE A 79 7.87 -0.22 14.20
C PHE A 79 7.92 0.87 15.27
N GLU A 80 9.02 1.61 15.32
CA GLU A 80 9.16 2.79 16.19
C GLU A 80 8.07 3.84 15.90
N GLY A 81 7.78 4.06 14.62
CA GLY A 81 6.71 4.97 14.21
C GLY A 81 5.33 4.51 14.69
N LEU A 82 5.02 3.23 14.55
CA LEU A 82 3.75 2.66 15.02
C LEU A 82 3.63 2.73 16.56
N GLU A 83 4.70 2.46 17.30
CA GLU A 83 4.71 2.59 18.76
C GLU A 83 4.39 4.03 19.19
N LYS A 84 5.05 5.03 18.58
CA LYS A 84 4.83 6.45 18.87
C LYS A 84 3.39 6.91 18.59
N MET A 85 2.69 6.28 17.64
CA MET A 85 1.30 6.59 17.33
C MET A 85 0.30 6.00 18.32
N GLY A 86 0.67 4.96 19.05
CA GLY A 86 -0.17 4.28 20.01
C GLY A 86 -1.49 3.81 19.38
N ARG A 87 -2.65 4.18 19.95
CA ARG A 87 -3.97 3.73 19.45
C ARG A 87 -4.39 4.31 18.08
N LYS A 88 -3.64 5.30 17.56
CA LYS A 88 -3.89 5.84 16.21
C LYS A 88 -3.18 5.04 15.11
N ALA A 89 -2.26 4.16 15.49
CA ALA A 89 -1.52 3.34 14.54
C ALA A 89 -2.45 2.44 13.72
N PRO A 90 -2.34 2.44 12.38
CA PRO A 90 -3.07 1.50 11.54
C PRO A 90 -2.47 0.09 11.64
N ILE A 91 -3.26 -0.92 11.33
CA ILE A 91 -2.71 -2.20 10.88
C ILE A 91 -2.10 -1.95 9.51
N ILE A 92 -0.90 -2.49 9.25
CA ILE A 92 -0.26 -2.35 7.94
C ILE A 92 -0.18 -3.72 7.28
N ALA A 93 -0.67 -3.80 6.06
CA ALA A 93 -0.50 -4.98 5.21
C ALA A 93 0.53 -4.67 4.11
N PHE A 94 1.53 -5.52 4.01
CA PHE A 94 2.56 -5.51 2.98
C PHE A 94 2.36 -6.75 2.11
N PRO A 95 1.64 -6.67 0.98
CA PRO A 95 1.48 -7.80 0.07
C PRO A 95 2.74 -8.03 -0.78
N ASP A 96 2.99 -9.28 -1.18
CA ASP A 96 3.93 -9.62 -2.25
C ASP A 96 3.25 -9.34 -3.60
N GLY A 97 3.84 -8.50 -4.41
CA GLY A 97 3.37 -8.12 -5.75
C GLY A 97 4.24 -8.62 -6.88
N GLY A 98 5.14 -9.57 -6.60
CA GLY A 98 6.12 -10.04 -7.56
C GLY A 98 7.18 -8.98 -7.91
N ASP A 99 8.08 -9.34 -8.80
CA ASP A 99 9.28 -8.53 -9.09
C ASP A 99 8.97 -7.20 -9.79
N HIS A 100 8.03 -7.19 -10.75
CA HIS A 100 7.82 -6.04 -11.64
C HIS A 100 6.38 -5.89 -12.15
N SER A 101 5.40 -6.28 -11.33
CA SER A 101 3.97 -6.23 -11.69
C SER A 101 3.43 -4.83 -11.93
N TYR A 102 4.04 -3.81 -11.32
CA TYR A 102 3.52 -2.45 -11.23
C TYR A 102 2.09 -2.38 -10.65
N TRP A 103 1.65 -3.48 -10.01
CA TRP A 103 0.40 -3.58 -9.26
C TRP A 103 -0.89 -3.39 -10.07
N HIS A 104 -0.82 -3.47 -11.42
CA HIS A 104 -1.98 -3.38 -12.30
C HIS A 104 -2.30 -4.71 -13.00
N ASP A 105 -3.52 -4.85 -13.47
CA ASP A 105 -3.97 -6.03 -14.19
C ASP A 105 -3.32 -6.09 -15.58
N ARG A 106 -2.61 -7.20 -15.86
CA ARG A 106 -1.81 -7.39 -17.06
C ARG A 106 -1.73 -8.87 -17.44
N ARG A 107 -1.08 -9.20 -18.59
CA ARG A 107 -1.01 -10.58 -19.11
C ARG A 107 -0.43 -11.61 -18.13
N GLU A 108 0.51 -11.19 -17.31
CA GLU A 108 1.16 -12.08 -16.34
C GLU A 108 0.37 -12.33 -15.06
N GLY A 109 -0.75 -11.64 -14.89
CA GLY A 109 -1.63 -11.73 -13.74
C GLY A 109 -2.38 -10.43 -13.47
N ASP A 110 -3.55 -10.56 -12.87
CA ASP A 110 -4.40 -9.43 -12.52
C ASP A 110 -4.02 -8.91 -11.13
N TRP A 111 -2.86 -8.23 -11.05
CA TRP A 111 -2.24 -7.81 -9.79
C TRP A 111 -3.04 -6.74 -9.04
N GLY A 112 -3.71 -5.85 -9.75
CA GLY A 112 -4.65 -4.90 -9.14
C GLY A 112 -5.85 -5.61 -8.52
N SER A 113 -6.44 -6.55 -9.25
CA SER A 113 -7.53 -7.41 -8.78
C SER A 113 -7.10 -8.25 -7.56
N TYR A 114 -5.87 -8.77 -7.53
CA TYR A 114 -5.29 -9.46 -6.38
C TYR A 114 -5.32 -8.57 -5.14
N VAL A 115 -4.80 -7.35 -5.21
CA VAL A 115 -4.81 -6.41 -4.07
C VAL A 115 -6.25 -6.12 -3.63
N MET A 116 -7.10 -5.73 -4.58
CA MET A 116 -8.43 -5.19 -4.28
C MET A 116 -9.43 -6.24 -3.85
N ARG A 117 -9.39 -7.44 -4.46
CA ARG A 117 -10.43 -8.48 -4.28
C ARG A 117 -10.00 -9.61 -3.37
N GLU A 118 -8.70 -9.79 -3.15
CA GLU A 118 -8.18 -10.92 -2.37
C GLU A 118 -7.44 -10.47 -1.12
N VAL A 119 -6.40 -9.61 -1.24
CA VAL A 119 -5.59 -9.15 -0.11
C VAL A 119 -6.43 -8.33 0.87
N ILE A 120 -7.00 -7.22 0.41
CA ILE A 120 -7.73 -6.29 1.30
C ILE A 120 -8.87 -7.01 2.03
N PRO A 121 -9.77 -7.74 1.35
CA PRO A 121 -10.86 -8.43 2.05
C PRO A 121 -10.38 -9.53 3.01
N GLN A 122 -9.28 -10.23 2.71
CA GLN A 122 -8.72 -11.24 3.60
C GLN A 122 -8.15 -10.61 4.87
N VAL A 123 -7.41 -9.51 4.74
CA VAL A 123 -6.86 -8.75 5.88
C VAL A 123 -8.00 -8.17 6.74
N GLU A 124 -9.00 -7.56 6.12
CA GLU A 124 -10.18 -7.02 6.82
C GLU A 124 -10.87 -8.08 7.68
N ARG A 125 -11.17 -9.23 7.10
CA ARG A 125 -11.81 -10.32 7.85
C ARG A 125 -10.93 -10.87 8.97
N ARG A 126 -9.64 -11.12 8.67
CA ARG A 126 -8.74 -11.77 9.63
C ARG A 126 -8.39 -10.87 10.80
N PHE A 127 -8.10 -9.60 10.55
CA PHE A 127 -7.63 -8.67 11.55
C PHE A 127 -8.74 -7.76 12.11
N GLY A 128 -9.92 -7.77 11.51
CA GLY A 128 -11.08 -6.97 11.92
C GLY A 128 -10.80 -5.48 11.76
N THR A 129 -10.33 -5.09 10.58
CA THR A 129 -10.20 -3.67 10.22
C THR A 129 -11.53 -3.10 9.76
N ASP A 130 -11.64 -1.78 9.80
CA ASP A 130 -12.82 -1.06 9.34
C ASP A 130 -12.73 -0.87 7.81
N PRO A 131 -13.65 -1.42 7.01
CA PRO A 131 -13.60 -1.32 5.55
C PRO A 131 -13.78 0.10 5.02
N HIS A 132 -14.27 1.04 5.85
CA HIS A 132 -14.39 2.45 5.50
C HIS A 132 -13.15 3.27 5.84
N ARG A 133 -12.16 2.68 6.51
CA ARG A 133 -10.96 3.34 6.99
C ARG A 133 -9.71 2.67 6.44
N VAL A 134 -9.58 2.72 5.11
CA VAL A 134 -8.47 2.12 4.37
C VAL A 134 -7.70 3.19 3.63
N ALA A 135 -6.38 3.15 3.75
CA ALA A 135 -5.44 3.93 2.95
C ALA A 135 -4.56 2.99 2.13
N ILE A 136 -4.06 3.48 1.02
CA ILE A 136 -3.08 2.77 0.19
C ILE A 136 -1.86 3.66 -0.04
N GLY A 137 -0.69 3.05 -0.05
CA GLY A 137 0.54 3.75 -0.38
C GLY A 137 1.59 2.80 -0.88
N GLY A 138 2.72 3.34 -1.31
CA GLY A 138 3.82 2.50 -1.75
C GLY A 138 5.03 3.29 -2.22
N ILE A 139 6.12 2.56 -2.44
CA ILE A 139 7.40 3.09 -2.87
C ILE A 139 7.64 2.73 -4.33
N SER A 140 8.10 3.69 -5.16
CA SER A 140 8.53 3.44 -6.54
C SER A 140 7.41 2.77 -7.36
N MET A 141 7.61 1.54 -7.85
CA MET A 141 6.58 0.70 -8.45
C MET A 141 5.30 0.64 -7.60
N GLY A 142 5.44 0.52 -6.27
CA GLY A 142 4.31 0.49 -5.34
C GLY A 142 3.61 1.84 -5.22
N GLY A 143 4.34 2.95 -5.37
CA GLY A 143 3.78 4.30 -5.41
C GLY A 143 2.93 4.53 -6.66
N PHE A 144 3.41 4.05 -7.82
CA PHE A 144 2.62 4.00 -9.05
C PHE A 144 1.35 3.18 -8.83
N GLY A 145 1.47 1.93 -8.35
CA GLY A 145 0.34 1.05 -8.13
C GLY A 145 -0.68 1.59 -7.13
N ALA A 146 -0.22 2.30 -6.09
CA ALA A 146 -1.12 2.94 -5.13
C ALA A 146 -1.98 4.01 -5.80
N TYR A 147 -1.41 4.87 -6.64
CA TYR A 147 -2.16 5.86 -7.39
C TYR A 147 -3.10 5.22 -8.41
N ASP A 148 -2.60 4.26 -9.19
CA ASP A 148 -3.41 3.57 -10.20
C ASP A 148 -4.64 2.91 -9.59
N LEU A 149 -4.45 2.14 -8.51
CA LEU A 149 -5.56 1.49 -7.80
C LEU A 149 -6.54 2.50 -7.17
N ALA A 150 -6.05 3.63 -6.66
CA ALA A 150 -6.93 4.66 -6.10
C ALA A 150 -7.76 5.35 -7.18
N LEU A 151 -7.19 5.61 -8.36
CA LEU A 151 -7.88 6.19 -9.51
C LEU A 151 -8.92 5.25 -10.12
N LEU A 152 -8.58 3.96 -10.23
CA LEU A 152 -9.48 2.94 -10.75
C LEU A 152 -10.61 2.54 -9.78
N HIS A 153 -10.44 2.85 -8.48
CA HIS A 153 -11.40 2.51 -7.44
C HIS A 153 -11.78 3.73 -6.59
N PRO A 154 -12.47 4.72 -7.16
CA PRO A 154 -12.85 5.95 -6.46
C PRO A 154 -13.66 5.63 -5.20
N HIS A 155 -13.46 6.42 -4.14
CA HIS A 155 -14.09 6.28 -2.82
C HIS A 155 -13.74 5.00 -2.03
N ARG A 156 -12.77 4.19 -2.50
CA ARG A 156 -12.33 3.01 -1.76
C ARG A 156 -11.34 3.35 -0.64
N PHE A 157 -10.59 4.40 -0.83
CA PHE A 157 -9.51 4.81 0.06
C PHE A 157 -9.75 6.21 0.64
N CYS A 158 -9.38 6.42 1.90
CA CYS A 158 -9.38 7.74 2.52
C CYS A 158 -8.14 8.55 2.19
N ALA A 159 -7.06 7.85 1.87
CA ALA A 159 -5.80 8.46 1.48
C ALA A 159 -5.01 7.57 0.54
N VAL A 160 -4.24 8.23 -0.31
CA VAL A 160 -3.28 7.58 -1.20
C VAL A 160 -1.93 8.26 -1.10
N GLY A 161 -0.83 7.50 -1.20
CA GLY A 161 0.51 8.07 -1.16
C GLY A 161 1.50 7.37 -2.07
N GLY A 162 2.20 8.17 -2.88
CA GLY A 162 3.36 7.74 -3.63
C GLY A 162 4.64 8.28 -2.99
N HIS A 163 5.57 7.36 -2.68
CA HIS A 163 6.86 7.69 -2.12
C HIS A 163 7.93 7.41 -3.17
N SER A 164 8.46 8.44 -3.80
CA SER A 164 9.26 8.34 -5.03
C SER A 164 8.54 7.49 -6.08
N PRO A 165 7.29 7.77 -6.44
CA PRO A 165 6.52 6.91 -7.33
C PRO A 165 7.13 6.85 -8.72
N ALA A 166 7.12 5.67 -9.34
CA ALA A 166 7.60 5.48 -10.70
C ALA A 166 6.55 5.95 -11.70
N LEU A 167 6.53 7.24 -11.99
CA LEU A 167 5.59 7.89 -12.90
C LEU A 167 6.23 8.19 -14.25
N TRP A 168 5.42 8.32 -15.30
CA TRP A 168 5.84 8.69 -16.66
C TRP A 168 4.77 9.54 -17.34
N PHE A 169 5.18 10.39 -18.27
CA PHE A 169 4.24 11.17 -19.09
C PHE A 169 3.79 10.40 -20.32
N GLU A 170 4.65 9.52 -20.85
CA GLU A 170 4.40 8.78 -22.08
C GLU A 170 4.85 7.33 -21.97
N GLY A 171 4.16 6.42 -22.67
CA GLY A 171 4.47 4.99 -22.66
C GLY A 171 5.85 4.63 -23.20
N GLY A 172 6.46 5.49 -24.02
CA GLY A 172 7.81 5.29 -24.53
C GLY A 172 8.93 5.55 -23.54
N GLU A 173 8.63 6.15 -22.38
CA GLU A 173 9.58 6.49 -21.33
C GLU A 173 9.61 5.46 -20.19
N THR A 174 8.68 4.51 -20.20
CA THR A 174 8.47 3.56 -19.10
C THR A 174 9.64 2.60 -18.94
N ALA A 175 9.85 2.15 -17.70
CA ALA A 175 10.84 1.13 -17.43
C ALA A 175 10.54 -0.16 -18.23
N PRO A 176 11.56 -0.86 -18.74
CA PRO A 176 11.35 -2.12 -19.45
C PRO A 176 10.54 -3.11 -18.63
N GLY A 177 9.46 -3.64 -19.22
CA GLY A 177 8.57 -4.60 -18.58
C GLY A 177 7.56 -3.99 -17.60
N ALA A 178 7.48 -2.67 -17.46
CA ALA A 178 6.47 -2.03 -16.61
C ALA A 178 5.05 -2.24 -17.13
N PHE A 179 4.88 -2.25 -18.45
CA PHE A 179 3.59 -2.46 -19.13
C PHE A 179 3.70 -3.48 -20.27
N ASP A 180 2.59 -4.11 -20.61
CA ASP A 180 2.51 -5.07 -21.73
C ASP A 180 2.54 -4.42 -23.11
N GLY A 181 2.44 -3.10 -23.18
CA GLY A 181 2.46 -2.30 -24.38
C GLY A 181 1.62 -1.03 -24.26
N VAL A 182 1.47 -0.30 -25.36
CA VAL A 182 0.81 1.02 -25.40
C VAL A 182 -0.62 0.98 -24.87
N ALA A 183 -1.40 -0.04 -25.24
CA ALA A 183 -2.79 -0.14 -24.78
C ALA A 183 -2.89 -0.39 -23.27
N ASP A 184 -1.91 -1.09 -22.69
CA ASP A 184 -1.81 -1.32 -21.26
C ASP A 184 -1.40 -0.04 -20.54
N PHE A 185 -0.37 0.66 -21.01
CA PHE A 185 0.00 1.97 -20.48
C PHE A 185 -1.19 2.94 -20.48
N ASN A 186 -1.90 3.07 -21.59
CA ASN A 186 -3.02 3.99 -21.71
C ASN A 186 -4.18 3.71 -20.74
N ARG A 187 -4.35 2.47 -20.30
CA ARG A 187 -5.36 2.12 -19.29
C ARG A 187 -4.94 2.53 -17.88
N ASN A 188 -3.63 2.57 -17.64
CA ASN A 188 -3.02 2.77 -16.32
C ASN A 188 -2.12 4.03 -16.31
N ASP A 189 -2.40 5.00 -17.19
CA ASP A 189 -1.68 6.28 -17.28
C ASP A 189 -2.10 7.20 -16.13
N VAL A 190 -1.48 7.02 -14.97
CA VAL A 190 -1.76 7.77 -13.74
C VAL A 190 -1.70 9.28 -13.96
N VAL A 191 -0.66 9.77 -14.67
CA VAL A 191 -0.50 11.21 -14.93
C VAL A 191 -1.56 11.71 -15.91
N GLY A 192 -1.85 10.93 -16.95
CA GLY A 192 -2.90 11.24 -17.93
C GLY A 192 -4.29 11.25 -17.32
N MET A 193 -4.61 10.30 -16.42
CA MET A 193 -5.89 10.26 -15.71
C MET A 193 -6.09 11.52 -14.85
N VAL A 194 -5.08 11.94 -14.08
CA VAL A 194 -5.17 13.17 -13.27
C VAL A 194 -5.29 14.40 -14.16
N ARG A 195 -4.46 14.51 -15.19
CA ARG A 195 -4.53 15.61 -16.15
C ARG A 195 -5.89 15.72 -16.84
N GLY A 196 -6.56 14.61 -17.06
CA GLY A 196 -7.88 14.54 -17.72
C GLY A 196 -9.08 14.67 -16.79
N ASN A 197 -8.89 14.63 -15.48
CA ASN A 197 -9.96 14.67 -14.49
C ASN A 197 -9.52 15.45 -13.24
N PRO A 198 -9.94 16.72 -13.10
CA PRO A 198 -9.62 17.53 -11.92
C PRO A 198 -10.09 16.94 -10.59
N ASP A 199 -11.14 16.13 -10.61
CA ASP A 199 -11.77 15.52 -9.45
C ASP A 199 -11.22 14.10 -9.15
N ALA A 200 -10.08 13.73 -9.78
CA ALA A 200 -9.54 12.37 -9.75
C ALA A 200 -9.33 11.81 -8.34
N PHE A 201 -8.98 12.65 -7.37
CA PHE A 201 -8.78 12.26 -5.97
C PHE A 201 -9.76 12.93 -5.01
N ASP A 202 -10.96 13.32 -5.48
CA ASP A 202 -11.96 13.90 -4.60
C ASP A 202 -12.31 13.00 -3.43
N GLY A 203 -12.32 13.61 -2.22
CA GLY A 203 -12.58 12.90 -0.97
C GLY A 203 -11.41 12.08 -0.45
N MET A 204 -10.26 12.07 -1.13
CA MET A 204 -9.01 11.42 -0.67
C MET A 204 -7.95 12.45 -0.31
N ARG A 205 -7.17 12.16 0.73
CA ARG A 205 -5.93 12.89 1.01
C ARG A 205 -4.79 12.28 0.20
N VAL A 206 -4.02 13.12 -0.47
CA VAL A 206 -2.94 12.69 -1.36
C VAL A 206 -1.60 13.05 -0.77
N TRP A 207 -0.64 12.12 -0.83
CA TRP A 207 0.75 12.37 -0.49
C TRP A 207 1.65 12.04 -1.68
N ASN A 208 2.57 12.96 -2.00
CA ASN A 208 3.65 12.69 -2.95
C ASN A 208 4.96 13.21 -2.40
N ASP A 209 6.00 12.38 -2.38
CA ASP A 209 7.35 12.82 -2.07
C ASP A 209 8.40 12.16 -2.95
N TYR A 210 9.50 12.87 -3.15
CA TYR A 210 10.65 12.39 -3.92
C TYR A 210 11.93 13.08 -3.47
N GLY A 211 13.06 12.43 -3.72
CA GLY A 211 14.38 13.01 -3.49
C GLY A 211 14.75 14.08 -4.53
N ASP A 212 15.54 15.06 -4.14
CA ASP A 212 16.05 16.10 -5.08
C ASP A 212 17.00 15.53 -6.16
N ALA A 213 17.53 14.32 -5.95
CA ALA A 213 18.34 13.56 -6.89
C ALA A 213 17.61 12.30 -7.43
N ASP A 214 16.29 12.20 -7.28
CA ASP A 214 15.48 11.07 -7.77
C ASP A 214 15.35 11.12 -9.30
N PRO A 215 15.57 10.01 -10.04
CA PRO A 215 15.40 9.97 -11.49
C PRO A 215 13.95 10.21 -11.95
N PHE A 216 12.95 9.97 -11.09
CA PHE A 216 11.54 10.23 -11.39
C PHE A 216 11.10 11.66 -11.08
N ARG A 217 11.97 12.50 -10.51
CA ARG A 217 11.66 13.84 -10.04
C ARG A 217 10.88 14.68 -11.05
N VAL A 218 11.24 14.66 -12.33
CA VAL A 218 10.58 15.49 -13.35
C VAL A 218 9.12 15.09 -13.54
N TYR A 219 8.81 13.81 -13.44
CA TYR A 219 7.45 13.28 -13.56
C TYR A 219 6.63 13.59 -12.31
N ASP A 220 7.25 13.45 -11.14
CA ASP A 220 6.64 13.81 -9.86
C ASP A 220 6.31 15.30 -9.77
N GLU A 221 7.23 16.17 -10.20
CA GLU A 221 6.98 17.63 -10.26
C GLU A 221 5.79 17.96 -11.16
N GLY A 222 5.69 17.32 -12.32
CA GLY A 222 4.56 17.49 -13.24
C GLY A 222 3.24 16.99 -12.62
N PHE A 223 3.24 15.80 -12.03
CA PHE A 223 2.09 15.21 -11.36
C PHE A 223 1.60 16.09 -10.20
N VAL A 224 2.51 16.51 -9.32
CA VAL A 224 2.22 17.46 -8.22
C VAL A 224 1.68 18.79 -8.74
N GLY A 225 2.19 19.25 -9.89
CA GLY A 225 1.70 20.45 -10.56
C GLY A 225 0.22 20.34 -10.95
N HIS A 226 -0.20 19.22 -11.52
CA HIS A 226 -1.61 18.96 -11.85
C HIS A 226 -2.46 18.91 -10.58
N LEU A 227 -2.09 18.12 -9.58
CA LEU A 227 -2.84 18.00 -8.32
C LEU A 227 -3.05 19.35 -7.62
N ARG A 228 -2.05 20.23 -7.65
CA ARG A 228 -2.16 21.58 -7.07
C ARG A 228 -3.10 22.47 -7.87
N ALA A 229 -3.05 22.40 -9.20
CA ALA A 229 -3.93 23.16 -10.07
C ALA A 229 -5.40 22.79 -9.88
N ASP A 230 -5.64 21.51 -9.60
CA ASP A 230 -6.98 20.93 -9.39
C ASP A 230 -7.49 21.12 -7.96
N GLY A 231 -6.66 21.60 -7.03
CA GLY A 231 -7.05 21.86 -5.64
C GLY A 231 -7.17 20.62 -4.76
N ALA A 232 -6.50 19.53 -5.13
CA ALA A 232 -6.46 18.29 -4.34
C ALA A 232 -5.96 18.53 -2.90
N ASP A 233 -6.47 17.76 -1.91
CA ASP A 233 -5.93 17.75 -0.53
C ASP A 233 -4.56 17.08 -0.52
N LEU A 234 -3.55 17.81 -0.97
CA LEU A 234 -2.21 17.34 -1.28
C LEU A 234 -1.17 17.73 -0.23
N SER A 235 -0.44 16.74 0.24
CA SER A 235 0.83 16.88 0.96
C SER A 235 1.98 16.51 0.03
N ALA A 236 2.71 17.48 -0.51
CA ALA A 236 3.83 17.24 -1.41
C ALA A 236 5.15 17.70 -0.80
N HIS A 237 6.18 16.85 -0.90
CA HIS A 237 7.49 17.11 -0.31
C HIS A 237 8.62 16.76 -1.29
N THR A 238 9.65 17.59 -1.28
CA THR A 238 10.94 17.29 -1.91
C THR A 238 12.01 17.39 -0.83
N TRP A 239 12.74 16.30 -0.61
CA TRP A 239 13.81 16.27 0.37
C TRP A 239 15.13 15.88 -0.28
N SER A 240 16.23 16.12 0.42
CA SER A 240 17.54 15.71 -0.07
C SER A 240 17.67 14.18 -0.06
N GLY A 241 18.05 13.61 -1.20
CA GLY A 241 18.28 12.19 -1.40
C GLY A 241 17.95 11.70 -2.81
N GLY A 242 18.14 10.42 -3.03
CA GLY A 242 17.86 9.75 -4.30
C GLY A 242 16.69 8.78 -4.21
N HIS A 243 16.67 7.84 -5.15
CA HIS A 243 15.69 6.77 -5.25
C HIS A 243 16.19 5.51 -4.52
N ASP A 244 16.28 5.55 -3.20
CA ASP A 244 16.93 4.49 -2.43
C ASP A 244 16.33 4.25 -1.03
N GLY A 245 16.69 3.09 -0.45
CA GLY A 245 16.22 2.66 0.86
C GLY A 245 16.59 3.61 2.01
N ALA A 246 17.71 4.35 1.90
CA ALA A 246 18.12 5.30 2.95
C ALA A 246 17.19 6.52 2.97
N TYR A 247 16.78 6.98 1.77
CA TYR A 247 15.80 8.04 1.63
C TYR A 247 14.47 7.63 2.27
N TRP A 248 13.90 6.50 1.88
CA TRP A 248 12.60 6.05 2.38
C TRP A 248 12.63 5.72 3.88
N THR A 249 13.69 5.06 4.36
CA THR A 249 13.83 4.76 5.80
C THR A 249 13.81 6.03 6.65
N ARG A 250 14.49 7.10 6.21
CA ARG A 250 14.49 8.39 6.91
C ARG A 250 13.10 9.01 7.01
N HIS A 251 12.24 8.79 6.03
CA HIS A 251 10.95 9.48 5.90
C HIS A 251 9.75 8.66 6.38
N TRP A 252 9.91 7.38 6.74
CA TRP A 252 8.85 6.56 7.33
C TRP A 252 8.05 7.25 8.44
N PRO A 253 8.66 7.98 9.39
CA PRO A 253 7.89 8.67 10.43
C PRO A 253 6.93 9.73 9.89
N ALA A 254 7.25 10.36 8.75
CA ALA A 254 6.37 11.32 8.09
C ALA A 254 5.21 10.60 7.36
N TYR A 255 5.52 9.53 6.63
CA TYR A 255 4.54 8.68 5.94
C TYR A 255 3.48 8.17 6.90
N LEU A 256 3.90 7.53 7.99
CA LEU A 256 2.99 6.99 8.99
C LEU A 256 2.11 8.05 9.63
N ARG A 257 2.66 9.24 9.94
CA ARG A 257 1.85 10.36 10.46
C ARG A 257 0.77 10.81 9.47
N PHE A 258 1.11 10.91 8.20
CA PHE A 258 0.15 11.25 7.15
C PHE A 258 -1.02 10.24 7.13
N TYR A 259 -0.71 8.95 6.96
CA TYR A 259 -1.74 7.92 6.90
C TYR A 259 -2.57 7.83 8.18
N ALA A 260 -1.94 7.90 9.36
CA ALA A 260 -2.68 7.85 10.62
C ALA A 260 -3.64 9.03 10.80
N ASN A 261 -3.24 10.24 10.38
CA ASN A 261 -4.09 11.42 10.42
C ASN A 261 -5.22 11.34 9.40
N ALA A 262 -4.95 10.90 8.19
CA ALA A 262 -5.97 10.70 7.17
C ALA A 262 -7.01 9.67 7.62
N LEU A 263 -6.55 8.49 8.05
CA LEU A 263 -7.40 7.42 8.56
C LEU A 263 -8.18 7.79 9.83
N ALA A 264 -7.77 8.80 10.58
CA ALA A 264 -8.53 9.29 11.74
C ALA A 264 -9.74 10.14 11.35
N SER A 265 -9.73 10.74 10.17
CA SER A 265 -10.77 11.65 9.66
C SER A 265 -11.69 11.01 8.61
N CYS A 266 -11.47 9.75 8.24
CA CYS A 266 -12.46 9.00 7.49
C CYS A 266 -13.69 8.74 8.38
#